data_365aaeff364528ba3afd472e064e0cff
#
_entry.id   365aaeff364528ba3afd472e064e0cff
#
_cell.length_a   1.000
_cell.length_b   1.000
_cell.length_c   1.000
_cell.angle_alpha   90.00
_cell.angle_beta   90.00
_cell.angle_gamma   90.00
#
_symmetry.space_group_name_H-M   'P 1'
#
loop_
_entity.id
_entity.type
_entity.pdbx_description
1 polymer ?
#
loop_
_entity_poly.entity_id
_entity_poly.type
_entity_poly.pdbx_seq_one_letter_code
_entity_poly.pdbx_strand_id
1 'polypeptide(L)'
;IGPEIRSKIECCINEDGLLEAVASCFGLPGGDIRERLLPKEPTEDSKQYKLLIEAAMFYYRNYQDDNAYGDAIRHIANADPVSRWSPGEKQMVAHYKRFGSRELVGKSEAIRKLLENINRVAGHDHARVHIFGESGTGKETVALQIHNKSPRSKEPFLAFNCASVTPNLLESRFFGYEKGAFTGAAERKDGLFKQANGGTLFLDEIGELPLEAQGILLRVLEGGRFTPMGGKDEIEVDVRLVTATNRDLAAMVRDGKFREDLYYRLNVIQLRVPPLREHKEDIAQIADGYWIKQHRRHLAPEQIEALKLYDYPGNVRELFNILERASVLEITDFSKLIAEHREMSSSLVPHYEPEIPDDFESAARLHVKRVYAKYDGNLTKTSAALGLARNTVKKYLEE
;
A
#
# COMPACT_ATOMS: atom_id res chain seq x y z
N ILE A 1 -30.69 -2.04 8.82
CA ILE A 1 -30.11 -2.45 10.13
C ILE A 1 -30.31 -1.27 11.10
N GLY A 2 -31.00 -1.51 12.21
CA GLY A 2 -31.29 -0.46 13.19
C GLY A 2 -30.04 0.02 13.96
N PRO A 3 -30.07 1.21 14.58
CA PRO A 3 -28.93 1.77 15.30
C PRO A 3 -28.36 0.86 16.41
N GLU A 4 -29.20 0.03 17.04
CA GLU A 4 -28.78 -0.93 18.05
C GLU A 4 -27.88 -2.06 17.50
N ILE A 5 -28.18 -2.51 16.28
CA ILE A 5 -27.38 -3.54 15.59
C ILE A 5 -26.04 -2.93 15.16
N ARG A 6 -26.07 -1.67 14.68
CA ARG A 6 -24.88 -0.91 14.32
C ARG A 6 -23.90 -0.80 15.50
N SER A 7 -24.41 -0.41 16.68
CA SER A 7 -23.61 -0.29 17.90
C SER A 7 -23.01 -1.65 18.35
N LYS A 8 -23.76 -2.75 18.22
CA LYS A 8 -23.27 -4.10 18.58
C LYS A 8 -22.19 -4.60 17.60
N ILE A 9 -22.30 -4.31 16.30
CA ILE A 9 -21.29 -4.67 15.30
C ILE A 9 -20.01 -3.86 15.50
N GLU A 10 -20.13 -2.55 15.82
CA GLU A 10 -18.99 -1.68 16.07
C GLU A 10 -18.20 -2.05 17.34
N CYS A 11 -18.86 -2.67 18.32
CA CYS A 11 -18.23 -3.13 19.56
C CYS A 11 -17.57 -4.51 19.44
N CYS A 12 -17.86 -5.30 18.40
CA CYS A 12 -17.35 -6.65 18.23
C CYS A 12 -15.98 -6.62 17.58
N ILE A 13 -14.91 -6.66 18.39
CA ILE A 13 -13.51 -6.61 17.96
C ILE A 13 -12.97 -8.01 17.62
N ASN A 14 -13.65 -9.09 18.03
CA ASN A 14 -13.25 -10.47 17.77
C ASN A 14 -14.29 -11.25 16.97
N GLU A 15 -13.84 -12.29 16.25
CA GLU A 15 -14.72 -13.15 15.41
C GLU A 15 -15.86 -13.77 16.19
N ASP A 16 -15.64 -14.16 17.44
CA ASP A 16 -16.65 -14.82 18.29
C ASP A 16 -17.79 -13.88 18.67
N GLY A 17 -17.47 -12.67 19.12
CA GLY A 17 -18.48 -11.68 19.48
C GLY A 17 -19.31 -11.18 18.29
N LEU A 18 -18.72 -11.14 17.10
CA LEU A 18 -19.42 -10.78 15.87
C LEU A 18 -20.45 -11.84 15.48
N LEU A 19 -20.08 -13.12 15.53
CA LEU A 19 -20.98 -14.23 15.21
C LEU A 19 -22.18 -14.29 16.18
N GLU A 20 -21.95 -14.04 17.48
CA GLU A 20 -23.01 -13.95 18.47
C GLU A 20 -23.94 -12.73 18.27
N ALA A 21 -23.37 -11.58 17.94
CA ALA A 21 -24.15 -10.39 17.63
C ALA A 21 -25.03 -10.60 16.39
N VAL A 22 -24.47 -11.22 15.34
CA VAL A 22 -25.20 -11.57 14.12
C VAL A 22 -26.32 -12.56 14.40
N ALA A 23 -26.05 -13.65 15.13
CA ALA A 23 -27.05 -14.65 15.50
C ALA A 23 -28.20 -14.02 16.30
N SER A 24 -27.87 -13.16 17.27
CA SER A 24 -28.85 -12.44 18.10
C SER A 24 -29.73 -11.49 17.28
N CYS A 25 -29.16 -10.82 16.26
CA CYS A 25 -29.89 -9.85 15.45
C CYS A 25 -30.92 -10.48 14.50
N PHE A 26 -30.67 -11.71 14.06
CA PHE A 26 -31.54 -12.41 13.12
C PHE A 26 -32.40 -13.52 13.79
N GLY A 27 -32.37 -13.61 15.13
CA GLY A 27 -33.12 -14.62 15.86
C GLY A 27 -32.68 -16.06 15.56
N LEU A 28 -31.45 -16.23 15.09
CA LEU A 28 -30.88 -17.54 14.77
C LEU A 28 -30.15 -18.11 15.99
N PRO A 29 -30.23 -19.43 16.25
CA PRO A 29 -29.44 -20.04 17.31
C PRO A 29 -27.96 -19.87 16.97
N GLY A 30 -27.22 -19.18 17.83
CA GLY A 30 -25.79 -18.83 17.60
C GLY A 30 -24.88 -20.02 17.36
N GLY A 31 -25.25 -21.21 17.84
CA GLY A 31 -24.54 -22.47 17.60
C GLY A 31 -24.51 -22.91 16.14
N ASP A 32 -25.61 -22.74 15.41
CA ASP A 32 -25.72 -23.19 14.02
C ASP A 32 -24.83 -22.39 13.06
N ILE A 33 -24.71 -21.08 13.28
CA ILE A 33 -23.84 -20.22 12.44
C ILE A 33 -22.37 -20.50 12.75
N ARG A 34 -22.01 -20.66 14.02
CA ARG A 34 -20.65 -20.96 14.44
C ARG A 34 -20.17 -22.30 13.90
N GLU A 35 -21.00 -23.36 13.95
CA GLU A 35 -20.65 -24.67 13.37
C GLU A 35 -20.48 -24.63 11.86
N ARG A 36 -21.22 -23.77 11.15
CA ARG A 36 -21.11 -23.61 9.70
C ARG A 36 -19.88 -22.81 9.28
N LEU A 37 -19.55 -21.77 10.02
CA LEU A 37 -18.41 -20.89 9.70
C LEU A 37 -17.08 -21.43 10.22
N LEU A 38 -17.09 -22.08 11.37
CA LEU A 38 -15.92 -22.61 12.09
C LEU A 38 -16.13 -24.06 12.52
N PRO A 39 -16.41 -25.01 11.60
CA PRO A 39 -16.51 -26.40 11.96
C PRO A 39 -15.17 -26.91 12.50
N LYS A 40 -15.22 -27.98 13.32
CA LYS A 40 -14.00 -28.63 13.85
C LYS A 40 -13.06 -29.07 12.72
N GLU A 41 -13.62 -29.52 11.59
CA GLU A 41 -12.90 -29.79 10.35
C GLU A 41 -13.41 -28.86 9.26
N PRO A 42 -12.58 -27.91 8.72
CA PRO A 42 -13.00 -26.96 7.72
C PRO A 42 -13.41 -27.65 6.40
N THR A 43 -14.66 -27.51 6.02
CA THR A 43 -15.17 -27.91 4.70
C THR A 43 -14.92 -26.81 3.67
N GLU A 44 -15.04 -27.14 2.38
CA GLU A 44 -14.94 -26.13 1.32
C GLU A 44 -16.06 -25.09 1.44
N ASP A 45 -17.27 -25.49 1.80
CA ASP A 45 -18.40 -24.58 1.99
C ASP A 45 -18.17 -23.63 3.17
N SER A 46 -17.61 -24.11 4.29
CA SER A 46 -17.32 -23.25 5.44
C SER A 46 -16.27 -22.17 5.12
N LYS A 47 -15.27 -22.50 4.29
CA LYS A 47 -14.29 -21.53 3.80
C LYS A 47 -14.94 -20.45 2.91
N GLN A 48 -15.88 -20.85 2.07
CA GLN A 48 -16.59 -19.92 1.19
C GLN A 48 -17.55 -19.00 1.98
N TYR A 49 -18.28 -19.53 2.96
CA TYR A 49 -19.12 -18.73 3.85
C TYR A 49 -18.30 -17.73 4.67
N LYS A 50 -17.15 -18.15 5.20
CA LYS A 50 -16.23 -17.24 5.89
C LYS A 50 -15.79 -16.09 4.97
N LEU A 51 -15.41 -16.38 3.75
CA LEU A 51 -15.03 -15.39 2.75
C LEU A 51 -16.19 -14.43 2.41
N LEU A 52 -17.41 -14.93 2.31
CA LEU A 52 -18.58 -14.10 2.03
C LEU A 52 -18.84 -13.11 3.16
N ILE A 53 -18.76 -13.57 4.43
CA ILE A 53 -18.99 -12.70 5.58
C ILE A 53 -17.87 -11.64 5.74
N GLU A 54 -16.62 -12.03 5.53
CA GLU A 54 -15.48 -11.12 5.56
C GLU A 54 -15.60 -10.04 4.46
N ALA A 55 -16.00 -10.45 3.25
CA ALA A 55 -16.26 -9.52 2.16
C ALA A 55 -17.43 -8.57 2.48
N ALA A 56 -18.53 -9.10 3.03
CA ALA A 56 -19.68 -8.29 3.41
C ALA A 56 -19.34 -7.30 4.53
N MET A 57 -18.54 -7.70 5.52
CA MET A 57 -18.04 -6.79 6.56
C MET A 57 -17.12 -5.71 6.00
N PHE A 58 -16.24 -6.07 5.07
CA PHE A 58 -15.39 -5.12 4.37
C PHE A 58 -16.24 -4.07 3.64
N TYR A 59 -17.28 -4.48 2.91
CA TYR A 59 -18.21 -3.59 2.22
C TYR A 59 -19.00 -2.72 3.18
N TYR A 60 -19.48 -3.28 4.29
CA TYR A 60 -20.15 -2.51 5.32
C TYR A 60 -19.26 -1.40 5.91
N ARG A 61 -18.03 -1.74 6.27
CA ARG A 61 -17.09 -0.76 6.85
C ARG A 61 -16.67 0.34 5.88
N ASN A 62 -16.46 0.00 4.61
CA ASN A 62 -15.92 0.94 3.63
C ASN A 62 -17.01 1.69 2.84
N TYR A 63 -18.19 1.07 2.63
CA TYR A 63 -19.25 1.62 1.79
C TYR A 63 -20.57 1.85 2.52
N GLN A 64 -20.66 1.46 3.80
CA GLN A 64 -21.88 1.46 4.60
C GLN A 64 -23.05 0.72 3.91
N ASP A 65 -22.73 -0.36 3.20
CA ASP A 65 -23.70 -1.18 2.46
C ASP A 65 -24.34 -2.22 3.41
N ASP A 66 -25.40 -1.77 4.09
CA ASP A 66 -26.17 -2.59 5.04
C ASP A 66 -26.84 -3.81 4.35
N ASN A 67 -27.14 -3.72 3.04
CA ASN A 67 -27.83 -4.78 2.32
C ASN A 67 -26.88 -5.95 2.00
N ALA A 68 -25.65 -5.65 1.56
CA ALA A 68 -24.65 -6.67 1.28
C ALA A 68 -24.38 -7.57 2.49
N TYR A 69 -24.33 -6.98 3.68
CA TYR A 69 -24.14 -7.71 4.93
C TYR A 69 -25.35 -8.58 5.29
N GLY A 70 -26.56 -8.02 5.19
CA GLY A 70 -27.80 -8.76 5.46
C GLY A 70 -28.04 -9.91 4.50
N ASP A 71 -27.67 -9.75 3.22
CA ASP A 71 -27.78 -10.79 2.21
C ASP A 71 -26.78 -11.93 2.46
N ALA A 72 -25.51 -11.60 2.78
CA ALA A 72 -24.50 -12.59 3.12
C ALA A 72 -24.93 -13.48 4.29
N ILE A 73 -25.48 -12.88 5.34
CA ILE A 73 -25.98 -13.64 6.49
C ILE A 73 -27.17 -14.53 6.15
N ARG A 74 -28.11 -14.04 5.32
CA ARG A 74 -29.24 -14.88 4.87
C ARG A 74 -28.76 -16.11 4.10
N HIS A 75 -27.78 -15.97 3.20
CA HIS A 75 -27.20 -17.11 2.47
C HIS A 75 -26.53 -18.12 3.41
N ILE A 76 -25.79 -17.64 4.42
CA ILE A 76 -25.16 -18.52 5.42
C ILE A 76 -26.21 -19.25 6.27
N ALA A 77 -27.24 -18.52 6.73
CA ALA A 77 -28.32 -19.09 7.52
C ALA A 77 -29.10 -20.18 6.76
N ASN A 78 -29.34 -19.97 5.47
CA ASN A 78 -30.05 -20.92 4.62
C ASN A 78 -29.14 -22.04 4.08
N ALA A 79 -27.85 -22.02 4.40
CA ALA A 79 -26.84 -22.95 3.83
C ALA A 79 -26.86 -22.96 2.28
N ASP A 80 -27.00 -21.79 1.66
CA ASP A 80 -27.07 -21.67 0.21
C ASP A 80 -25.69 -21.94 -0.43
N PRO A 81 -25.58 -22.85 -1.40
CA PRO A 81 -24.31 -23.12 -2.06
C PRO A 81 -23.83 -21.91 -2.86
N VAL A 82 -22.52 -21.80 -3.07
CA VAL A 82 -21.87 -20.69 -3.84
C VAL A 82 -22.47 -20.48 -5.22
N SER A 83 -23.01 -21.53 -5.84
CA SER A 83 -23.69 -21.45 -7.12
C SER A 83 -24.93 -20.54 -7.10
N ARG A 84 -25.58 -20.39 -5.95
CA ARG A 84 -26.77 -19.55 -5.73
C ARG A 84 -26.44 -18.09 -5.38
N TRP A 85 -25.17 -17.78 -5.09
CA TRP A 85 -24.79 -16.40 -4.82
C TRP A 85 -25.03 -15.51 -6.03
N SER A 86 -25.57 -14.34 -5.80
CA SER A 86 -25.81 -13.34 -6.83
C SER A 86 -24.50 -12.92 -7.52
N PRO A 87 -24.56 -12.37 -8.73
CA PRO A 87 -23.39 -11.79 -9.37
C PRO A 87 -22.70 -10.73 -8.52
N GLY A 88 -23.48 -9.90 -7.78
CA GLY A 88 -22.96 -8.88 -6.87
C GLY A 88 -22.16 -9.47 -5.71
N GLU A 89 -22.65 -10.53 -5.07
CA GLU A 89 -21.95 -11.21 -3.98
C GLU A 89 -20.65 -11.88 -4.47
N LYS A 90 -20.68 -12.51 -5.63
CA LYS A 90 -19.46 -13.09 -6.23
C LYS A 90 -18.43 -12.00 -6.55
N GLN A 91 -18.89 -10.86 -7.05
CA GLN A 91 -18.02 -9.72 -7.32
C GLN A 91 -17.47 -9.11 -6.03
N MET A 92 -18.29 -8.97 -5.00
CA MET A 92 -17.89 -8.50 -3.66
C MET A 92 -16.81 -9.38 -3.06
N VAL A 93 -16.97 -10.71 -3.09
CA VAL A 93 -15.96 -11.67 -2.59
C VAL A 93 -14.69 -11.61 -3.43
N ALA A 94 -14.80 -11.50 -4.75
CA ALA A 94 -13.64 -11.34 -5.63
C ALA A 94 -12.87 -10.05 -5.34
N HIS A 95 -13.59 -8.95 -5.11
CA HIS A 95 -13.01 -7.67 -4.71
C HIS A 95 -12.33 -7.79 -3.32
N TYR A 96 -13.01 -8.39 -2.34
CA TYR A 96 -12.43 -8.62 -1.02
C TYR A 96 -11.16 -9.50 -1.07
N LYS A 97 -11.19 -10.62 -1.80
CA LYS A 97 -9.99 -11.46 -2.01
C LYS A 97 -8.82 -10.66 -2.55
N ARG A 98 -9.09 -9.71 -3.45
CA ARG A 98 -8.06 -8.87 -4.08
C ARG A 98 -7.57 -7.75 -3.16
N PHE A 99 -8.45 -7.14 -2.36
CA PHE A 99 -8.21 -5.86 -1.70
C PHE A 99 -8.49 -5.84 -0.19
N GLY A 100 -9.37 -6.69 0.32
CA GLY A 100 -9.93 -6.62 1.68
C GLY A 100 -8.95 -6.87 2.83
N SER A 101 -7.73 -7.35 2.53
CA SER A 101 -6.68 -7.50 3.54
C SER A 101 -5.75 -6.26 3.63
N ARG A 102 -5.99 -5.23 2.83
CA ARG A 102 -5.10 -4.08 2.65
C ARG A 102 -5.72 -2.79 3.19
N GLU A 103 -6.13 -2.79 4.46
CA GLU A 103 -6.52 -1.56 5.14
C GLU A 103 -5.28 -0.82 5.68
N LEU A 104 -5.28 0.50 5.54
CA LEU A 104 -4.31 1.35 6.24
C LEU A 104 -4.73 1.42 7.71
N VAL A 105 -3.96 0.77 8.58
CA VAL A 105 -4.22 0.69 10.02
C VAL A 105 -3.23 1.55 10.76
N GLY A 106 -3.70 2.26 11.78
CA GLY A 106 -2.86 3.04 12.68
C GLY A 106 -3.66 4.06 13.47
N LYS A 107 -3.19 4.39 14.67
CA LYS A 107 -3.78 5.38 15.59
C LYS A 107 -2.89 6.59 15.80
N SER A 108 -1.66 6.56 15.28
CA SER A 108 -0.72 7.66 15.36
C SER A 108 -1.27 8.93 14.72
N GLU A 109 -0.76 10.07 15.15
CA GLU A 109 -1.15 11.36 14.59
C GLU A 109 -0.81 11.45 13.09
N ALA A 110 0.33 10.88 12.69
CA ALA A 110 0.77 10.83 11.30
C ALA A 110 -0.23 10.07 10.41
N ILE A 111 -0.66 8.88 10.84
CA ILE A 111 -1.64 8.07 10.10
C ILE A 111 -3.04 8.70 10.15
N ARG A 112 -3.47 9.29 11.27
CA ARG A 112 -4.76 10.00 11.34
C ARG A 112 -4.82 11.16 10.35
N LYS A 113 -3.77 12.00 10.29
CA LYS A 113 -3.66 13.09 9.30
C LYS A 113 -3.71 12.57 7.86
N LEU A 114 -3.02 11.47 7.59
CA LEU A 114 -3.08 10.83 6.27
C LEU A 114 -4.50 10.35 5.94
N LEU A 115 -5.19 9.70 6.87
CA LEU A 115 -6.58 9.24 6.69
C LEU A 115 -7.57 10.40 6.48
N GLU A 116 -7.41 11.51 7.20
CA GLU A 116 -8.20 12.72 6.98
C GLU A 116 -8.00 13.29 5.56
N ASN A 117 -6.74 13.35 5.10
CA ASN A 117 -6.44 13.79 3.75
C ASN A 117 -7.00 12.85 2.69
N ILE A 118 -6.90 11.52 2.91
CA ILE A 118 -7.52 10.51 2.04
C ILE A 118 -9.03 10.76 1.93
N ASN A 119 -9.72 10.97 3.07
CA ASN A 119 -11.16 11.23 3.09
C ASN A 119 -11.54 12.49 2.31
N ARG A 120 -10.76 13.58 2.46
CA ARG A 120 -11.00 14.83 1.71
C ARG A 120 -10.84 14.63 0.21
N VAL A 121 -9.75 13.97 -0.20
CA VAL A 121 -9.43 13.76 -1.62
C VAL A 121 -10.37 12.75 -2.27
N ALA A 122 -10.82 11.75 -1.53
CA ALA A 122 -11.71 10.71 -2.05
C ALA A 122 -13.01 11.28 -2.62
N GLY A 123 -13.60 12.29 -1.98
CA GLY A 123 -14.83 12.96 -2.42
C GLY A 123 -14.71 13.72 -3.76
N HIS A 124 -13.48 14.00 -4.22
CA HIS A 124 -13.21 14.70 -5.48
C HIS A 124 -12.75 13.71 -6.54
N ASP A 125 -13.68 13.11 -7.27
CA ASP A 125 -13.44 11.97 -8.17
C ASP A 125 -12.59 12.27 -9.40
N HIS A 126 -12.49 13.53 -9.83
CA HIS A 126 -11.61 13.98 -10.92
C HIS A 126 -10.23 14.46 -10.44
N ALA A 127 -10.00 14.57 -9.11
CA ALA A 127 -8.74 15.05 -8.59
C ALA A 127 -7.61 14.05 -8.81
N ARG A 128 -6.53 14.49 -9.44
CA ARG A 128 -5.30 13.70 -9.58
C ARG A 128 -4.54 13.71 -8.28
N VAL A 129 -4.15 12.53 -7.85
CA VAL A 129 -3.44 12.34 -6.58
C VAL A 129 -2.09 11.70 -6.84
N HIS A 130 -1.06 12.32 -6.28
CA HIS A 130 0.29 11.79 -6.27
C HIS A 130 0.66 11.33 -4.85
N ILE A 131 0.99 10.06 -4.70
CA ILE A 131 1.36 9.45 -3.42
C ILE A 131 2.88 9.31 -3.36
N PHE A 132 3.50 10.01 -2.43
CA PHE A 132 4.93 9.94 -2.20
C PHE A 132 5.22 9.19 -0.90
N GLY A 133 6.20 8.30 -0.92
CA GLY A 133 6.63 7.56 0.27
C GLY A 133 7.63 6.47 -0.07
N GLU A 134 8.40 6.07 0.94
CA GLU A 134 9.42 5.03 0.80
C GLU A 134 8.84 3.69 0.30
N SER A 135 9.72 2.81 -0.19
CA SER A 135 9.30 1.45 -0.57
C SER A 135 8.75 0.71 0.66
N GLY A 136 7.65 -0.04 0.47
CA GLY A 136 7.06 -0.84 1.53
C GLY A 136 6.17 -0.09 2.54
N THR A 137 5.93 1.23 2.38
CA THR A 137 5.06 2.02 3.28
C THR A 137 3.56 1.79 3.08
N GLY A 138 3.14 1.09 2.01
CA GLY A 138 1.73 0.84 1.73
C GLY A 138 1.07 1.86 0.80
N LYS A 139 1.81 2.47 -0.14
CA LYS A 139 1.26 3.40 -1.15
C LYS A 139 0.07 2.83 -1.93
N GLU A 140 0.12 1.56 -2.31
CA GLU A 140 -0.99 0.87 -2.98
C GLU A 140 -2.25 0.80 -2.08
N THR A 141 -2.07 0.58 -0.78
CA THR A 141 -3.15 0.57 0.21
C THR A 141 -3.81 1.95 0.31
N VAL A 142 -3.02 3.03 0.29
CA VAL A 142 -3.51 4.42 0.26
C VAL A 142 -4.32 4.68 -1.01
N ALA A 143 -3.80 4.29 -2.19
CA ALA A 143 -4.51 4.44 -3.46
C ALA A 143 -5.86 3.70 -3.47
N LEU A 144 -5.86 2.47 -2.96
CA LEU A 144 -7.07 1.68 -2.82
C LEU A 144 -8.09 2.33 -1.87
N GLN A 145 -7.65 2.87 -0.74
CA GLN A 145 -8.56 3.58 0.17
C GLN A 145 -9.15 4.86 -0.44
N ILE A 146 -8.37 5.59 -1.25
CA ILE A 146 -8.88 6.74 -2.02
C ILE A 146 -9.99 6.29 -2.96
N HIS A 147 -9.79 5.20 -3.67
CA HIS A 147 -10.81 4.63 -4.55
C HIS A 147 -12.05 4.16 -3.78
N ASN A 148 -11.86 3.35 -2.73
CA ASN A 148 -12.95 2.76 -1.95
C ASN A 148 -13.86 3.80 -1.28
N LYS A 149 -13.31 4.97 -0.94
CA LYS A 149 -14.05 6.08 -0.32
C LYS A 149 -14.56 7.12 -1.34
N SER A 150 -14.37 6.87 -2.62
CA SER A 150 -14.78 7.77 -3.69
C SER A 150 -16.16 7.42 -4.28
N PRO A 151 -16.80 8.33 -5.02
CA PRO A 151 -18.01 8.01 -5.79
C PRO A 151 -17.82 6.83 -6.78
N ARG A 152 -16.56 6.57 -7.18
CA ARG A 152 -16.20 5.47 -8.10
C ARG A 152 -15.90 4.15 -7.39
N SER A 153 -16.25 4.00 -6.13
CA SER A 153 -15.91 2.82 -5.30
C SER A 153 -16.47 1.49 -5.85
N LYS A 154 -17.53 1.52 -6.64
CA LYS A 154 -18.14 0.35 -7.30
C LYS A 154 -17.59 0.08 -8.70
N GLU A 155 -16.80 1.01 -9.22
CA GLU A 155 -16.21 0.96 -10.55
C GLU A 155 -14.84 0.24 -10.52
N PRO A 156 -14.22 -0.07 -11.68
CA PRO A 156 -12.93 -0.76 -11.71
C PRO A 156 -11.82 0.00 -10.98
N PHE A 157 -11.03 -0.72 -10.19
CA PHE A 157 -9.72 -0.26 -9.69
C PHE A 157 -8.63 -1.11 -10.34
N LEU A 158 -7.82 -0.50 -11.19
CA LEU A 158 -6.70 -1.17 -11.82
C LEU A 158 -5.38 -0.63 -11.26
N ALA A 159 -4.56 -1.52 -10.74
CA ALA A 159 -3.20 -1.21 -10.29
C ALA A 159 -2.18 -1.71 -11.32
N PHE A 160 -1.24 -0.84 -11.68
CA PHE A 160 -0.16 -1.16 -12.60
C PHE A 160 1.16 -0.62 -12.07
N ASN A 161 2.18 -1.49 -12.00
CA ASN A 161 3.53 -1.09 -11.63
C ASN A 161 4.34 -0.77 -12.90
N CYS A 162 4.78 0.49 -13.02
CA CYS A 162 5.49 0.97 -14.20
C CYS A 162 6.88 0.34 -14.36
N ALA A 163 7.50 -0.12 -13.26
CA ALA A 163 8.79 -0.82 -13.32
C ALA A 163 8.72 -2.26 -13.85
N SER A 164 7.50 -2.82 -13.95
CA SER A 164 7.30 -4.24 -14.30
C SER A 164 7.32 -4.53 -15.79
N VAL A 165 7.43 -3.51 -16.64
CA VAL A 165 7.26 -3.65 -18.10
C VAL A 165 8.39 -2.91 -18.85
N THR A 166 8.90 -3.53 -19.90
CA THR A 166 9.89 -2.91 -20.78
C THR A 166 9.28 -1.71 -21.54
N PRO A 167 10.07 -0.68 -21.87
CA PRO A 167 9.60 0.51 -22.57
C PRO A 167 8.75 0.23 -23.80
N ASN A 168 9.16 -0.73 -24.62
CA ASN A 168 8.50 -1.12 -25.88
C ASN A 168 7.09 -1.71 -25.69
N LEU A 169 6.77 -2.20 -24.49
CA LEU A 169 5.47 -2.80 -24.18
C LEU A 169 4.52 -1.84 -23.45
N LEU A 170 5.00 -0.69 -22.96
CA LEU A 170 4.20 0.24 -22.18
C LEU A 170 3.04 0.82 -22.98
N GLU A 171 3.26 1.23 -24.23
CA GLU A 171 2.23 1.76 -25.09
C GLU A 171 1.12 0.74 -25.33
N SER A 172 1.49 -0.49 -25.68
CA SER A 172 0.52 -1.58 -25.86
C SER A 172 -0.23 -1.93 -24.58
N ARG A 173 0.39 -1.77 -23.40
CA ARG A 173 -0.25 -1.98 -22.10
C ARG A 173 -1.22 -0.85 -21.77
N PHE A 174 -0.83 0.40 -22.00
CA PHE A 174 -1.69 1.54 -21.68
C PHE A 174 -2.90 1.64 -22.61
N PHE A 175 -2.70 1.50 -23.93
CA PHE A 175 -3.71 1.78 -24.93
C PHE A 175 -4.31 0.55 -25.60
N GLY A 176 -3.63 -0.60 -25.45
CA GLY A 176 -4.04 -1.80 -26.17
C GLY A 176 -3.61 -1.75 -27.64
N TYR A 177 -4.05 -2.72 -28.41
CA TYR A 177 -3.70 -2.87 -29.81
C TYR A 177 -4.79 -3.58 -30.59
N GLU A 178 -4.90 -3.25 -31.88
CA GLU A 178 -5.74 -3.96 -32.84
C GLU A 178 -5.01 -5.18 -33.39
N LYS A 179 -5.78 -6.15 -33.91
CA LYS A 179 -5.21 -7.31 -34.58
C LYS A 179 -4.30 -6.88 -35.73
N GLY A 180 -3.05 -7.41 -35.74
CA GLY A 180 -2.06 -7.10 -36.79
C GLY A 180 -1.24 -5.82 -36.52
N ALA A 181 -1.38 -5.16 -35.36
CA ALA A 181 -0.63 -3.95 -35.04
C ALA A 181 0.90 -4.16 -35.00
N PHE A 182 1.35 -5.36 -34.66
CA PHE A 182 2.75 -5.77 -34.68
C PHE A 182 2.88 -7.29 -34.85
N THR A 183 4.10 -7.78 -35.09
CA THR A 183 4.37 -9.23 -35.17
C THR A 183 4.06 -9.94 -33.86
N GLY A 184 3.01 -10.78 -33.85
CA GLY A 184 2.48 -11.44 -32.66
C GLY A 184 1.14 -10.89 -32.15
N ALA A 185 0.61 -9.82 -32.73
CA ALA A 185 -0.75 -9.30 -32.41
C ALA A 185 -1.82 -10.15 -33.11
N ALA A 186 -2.02 -11.40 -32.66
CA ALA A 186 -3.00 -12.34 -33.23
C ALA A 186 -4.45 -11.90 -33.01
N GLU A 187 -4.72 -11.23 -31.88
CA GLU A 187 -6.04 -10.75 -31.49
C GLU A 187 -5.96 -9.31 -30.98
N ARG A 188 -7.10 -8.61 -30.98
CA ARG A 188 -7.23 -7.30 -30.34
C ARG A 188 -7.12 -7.43 -28.83
N LYS A 189 -6.48 -6.45 -28.17
CA LYS A 189 -6.37 -6.38 -26.71
C LYS A 189 -6.61 -4.96 -26.21
N ASP A 190 -7.56 -4.83 -25.27
CA ASP A 190 -7.85 -3.56 -24.64
C ASP A 190 -6.74 -3.16 -23.64
N GLY A 191 -6.32 -1.89 -23.68
CA GLY A 191 -5.34 -1.32 -22.79
C GLY A 191 -5.91 -0.93 -21.42
N LEU A 192 -5.00 -0.59 -20.49
CA LEU A 192 -5.36 -0.24 -19.11
C LEU A 192 -6.33 0.93 -19.01
N PHE A 193 -6.16 1.97 -19.83
CA PHE A 193 -7.06 3.12 -19.81
C PHE A 193 -8.50 2.74 -20.17
N LYS A 194 -8.68 1.88 -21.17
CA LYS A 194 -10.01 1.40 -21.55
C LYS A 194 -10.60 0.47 -20.48
N GLN A 195 -9.78 -0.40 -19.89
CA GLN A 195 -10.21 -1.30 -18.81
C GLN A 195 -10.59 -0.55 -17.52
N ALA A 196 -9.96 0.61 -17.26
CA ALA A 196 -10.21 1.45 -16.08
C ALA A 196 -11.32 2.49 -16.33
N ASN A 197 -11.95 2.51 -17.50
CA ASN A 197 -12.96 3.52 -17.85
C ASN A 197 -14.12 3.56 -16.85
N GLY A 198 -14.49 4.74 -16.38
CA GLY A 198 -15.44 4.99 -15.30
C GLY A 198 -14.82 4.85 -13.90
N GLY A 199 -13.67 4.17 -13.77
CA GLY A 199 -13.03 3.79 -12.51
C GLY A 199 -11.78 4.58 -12.17
N THR A 200 -10.82 3.87 -11.55
CA THR A 200 -9.53 4.43 -11.10
C THR A 200 -8.37 3.61 -11.64
N LEU A 201 -7.41 4.27 -12.26
CA LEU A 201 -6.11 3.71 -12.64
C LEU A 201 -5.06 4.15 -11.62
N PHE A 202 -4.44 3.20 -10.95
CA PHE A 202 -3.31 3.43 -10.07
C PHE A 202 -2.00 3.04 -10.77
N LEU A 203 -1.12 4.02 -10.95
CA LEU A 203 0.21 3.83 -11.52
C LEU A 203 1.26 3.89 -10.40
N ASP A 204 1.77 2.74 -10.01
CA ASP A 204 2.86 2.65 -9.03
C ASP A 204 4.22 2.81 -9.71
N GLU A 205 5.18 3.34 -8.97
CA GLU A 205 6.56 3.65 -9.41
C GLU A 205 6.57 4.47 -10.72
N ILE A 206 5.79 5.56 -10.75
CA ILE A 206 5.65 6.44 -11.93
C ILE A 206 7.00 7.04 -12.37
N GLY A 207 7.96 7.21 -11.46
CA GLY A 207 9.31 7.65 -11.75
C GLY A 207 10.15 6.68 -12.56
N GLU A 208 9.69 5.43 -12.75
CA GLU A 208 10.37 4.44 -13.60
C GLU A 208 9.94 4.52 -15.08
N LEU A 209 8.95 5.37 -15.40
CA LEU A 209 8.54 5.52 -16.80
C LEU A 209 9.66 6.16 -17.65
N PRO A 210 10.02 5.58 -18.79
CA PRO A 210 10.94 6.21 -19.73
C PRO A 210 10.30 7.47 -20.34
N LEU A 211 11.12 8.44 -20.75
CA LEU A 211 10.67 9.74 -21.26
C LEU A 211 9.67 9.64 -22.42
N GLU A 212 9.82 8.65 -23.29
CA GLU A 212 8.88 8.39 -24.39
C GLU A 212 7.48 8.05 -23.86
N ALA A 213 7.39 7.15 -22.88
CA ALA A 213 6.12 6.76 -22.27
C ALA A 213 5.48 7.89 -21.45
N GLN A 214 6.30 8.77 -20.85
CA GLN A 214 5.81 9.98 -20.18
C GLN A 214 5.06 10.92 -21.15
N GLY A 215 5.59 11.11 -22.37
CA GLY A 215 4.92 11.93 -23.40
C GLY A 215 3.60 11.33 -23.88
N ILE A 216 3.53 10.00 -23.95
CA ILE A 216 2.31 9.27 -24.32
C ILE A 216 1.24 9.41 -23.22
N LEU A 217 1.65 9.22 -21.96
CA LEU A 217 0.76 9.39 -20.80
C LEU A 217 0.17 10.81 -20.76
N LEU A 218 1.02 11.84 -20.99
CA LEU A 218 0.59 13.24 -20.96
C LEU A 218 -0.56 13.50 -21.95
N ARG A 219 -0.47 13.00 -23.19
CA ARG A 219 -1.52 13.20 -24.21
C ARG A 219 -2.90 12.70 -23.74
N VAL A 220 -2.95 11.53 -23.09
CA VAL A 220 -4.21 11.00 -22.56
C VAL A 220 -4.73 11.84 -21.40
N LEU A 221 -3.83 12.32 -20.54
CA LEU A 221 -4.20 13.16 -19.39
C LEU A 221 -4.73 14.53 -19.80
N GLU A 222 -4.35 15.02 -20.98
CA GLU A 222 -4.84 16.30 -21.55
C GLU A 222 -6.13 16.12 -22.33
N GLY A 223 -6.19 15.10 -23.18
CA GLY A 223 -7.27 14.91 -24.12
C GLY A 223 -8.42 14.03 -23.65
N GLY A 224 -8.19 13.18 -22.63
CA GLY A 224 -9.18 12.16 -22.22
C GLY A 224 -9.45 11.10 -23.29
N ARG A 225 -8.60 11.03 -24.32
CA ARG A 225 -8.76 10.14 -25.48
C ARG A 225 -7.42 9.61 -25.97
N PHE A 226 -7.43 8.46 -26.58
CA PHE A 226 -6.25 7.82 -27.19
C PHE A 226 -6.65 6.92 -28.36
N THR A 227 -5.68 6.60 -29.22
CA THR A 227 -5.85 5.61 -30.29
C THR A 227 -5.06 4.34 -29.93
N PRO A 228 -5.67 3.14 -29.95
CA PRO A 228 -4.96 1.88 -29.78
C PRO A 228 -3.89 1.69 -30.85
N MET A 229 -2.83 0.95 -30.57
CA MET A 229 -1.78 0.65 -31.56
C MET A 229 -2.41 -0.06 -32.78
N GLY A 230 -2.11 0.45 -33.96
CA GLY A 230 -2.68 -0.06 -35.22
C GLY A 230 -4.16 0.28 -35.44
N GLY A 231 -4.80 0.99 -34.50
CA GLY A 231 -6.16 1.48 -34.64
C GLY A 231 -6.26 2.77 -35.43
N LYS A 232 -7.47 3.13 -35.86
CA LYS A 232 -7.78 4.38 -36.56
C LYS A 232 -8.71 5.29 -35.77
N ASP A 233 -9.50 4.71 -34.85
CA ASP A 233 -10.50 5.42 -34.09
C ASP A 233 -9.96 5.84 -32.72
N GLU A 234 -10.27 7.08 -32.35
CA GLU A 234 -10.00 7.57 -30.99
C GLU A 234 -11.03 6.97 -30.02
N ILE A 235 -10.54 6.55 -28.84
CA ILE A 235 -11.34 6.05 -27.73
C ILE A 235 -11.32 7.12 -26.64
N GLU A 236 -12.50 7.61 -26.27
CA GLU A 236 -12.66 8.51 -25.12
C GLU A 236 -12.79 7.71 -23.83
N VAL A 237 -12.14 8.18 -22.76
CA VAL A 237 -12.13 7.53 -21.45
C VAL A 237 -12.24 8.55 -20.32
N ASP A 238 -13.00 8.19 -19.31
CA ASP A 238 -13.08 8.92 -18.06
C ASP A 238 -12.42 8.08 -16.95
N VAL A 239 -11.16 8.37 -16.65
CA VAL A 239 -10.36 7.60 -15.69
C VAL A 239 -9.81 8.53 -14.62
N ARG A 240 -10.12 8.22 -13.35
CA ARG A 240 -9.43 8.86 -12.22
C ARG A 240 -8.01 8.32 -12.12
N LEU A 241 -7.01 9.19 -12.19
CA LEU A 241 -5.62 8.80 -12.05
C LEU A 241 -5.11 9.01 -10.62
N VAL A 242 -4.51 7.96 -10.06
CA VAL A 242 -3.71 7.99 -8.83
C VAL A 242 -2.31 7.49 -9.17
N THR A 243 -1.26 8.21 -8.79
CA THR A 243 0.12 7.83 -9.06
C THR A 243 0.92 7.68 -7.78
N ALA A 244 1.95 6.84 -7.76
CA ALA A 244 2.83 6.69 -6.61
C ALA A 244 4.29 6.55 -7.04
N THR A 245 5.21 6.99 -6.17
CA THR A 245 6.65 6.75 -6.31
C THR A 245 7.37 6.97 -4.98
N ASN A 246 8.56 6.39 -4.87
CA ASN A 246 9.52 6.69 -3.81
C ASN A 246 10.60 7.69 -4.25
N ARG A 247 10.63 8.08 -5.53
CA ARG A 247 11.62 9.01 -6.11
C ARG A 247 11.17 10.45 -6.00
N ASP A 248 12.12 11.35 -5.83
CA ASP A 248 11.87 12.80 -5.94
C ASP A 248 11.71 13.19 -7.42
N LEU A 249 10.45 13.31 -7.87
CA LEU A 249 10.16 13.69 -9.25
C LEU A 249 10.66 15.09 -9.59
N ALA A 250 10.72 16.02 -8.62
CA ALA A 250 11.26 17.37 -8.88
C ALA A 250 12.77 17.32 -9.13
N ALA A 251 13.52 16.48 -8.42
CA ALA A 251 14.92 16.22 -8.73
C ALA A 251 15.07 15.58 -10.11
N MET A 252 14.24 14.60 -10.45
CA MET A 252 14.26 13.95 -11.76
C MET A 252 13.95 14.92 -12.91
N VAL A 253 13.10 15.91 -12.71
CA VAL A 253 12.86 16.99 -13.70
C VAL A 253 14.14 17.79 -13.91
N ARG A 254 14.81 18.21 -12.83
CA ARG A 254 16.10 18.94 -12.92
C ARG A 254 17.17 18.14 -13.67
N ASP A 255 17.20 16.82 -13.46
CA ASP A 255 18.13 15.89 -14.09
C ASP A 255 17.73 15.53 -15.54
N GLY A 256 16.62 16.03 -16.07
CA GLY A 256 16.11 15.69 -17.41
C GLY A 256 15.59 14.26 -17.55
N LYS A 257 15.34 13.54 -16.43
CA LYS A 257 14.83 12.16 -16.38
C LYS A 257 13.30 12.08 -16.29
N PHE A 258 12.66 13.19 -15.98
CA PHE A 258 11.20 13.31 -15.93
C PHE A 258 10.77 14.61 -16.62
N ARG A 259 9.67 14.57 -17.38
CA ARG A 259 9.16 15.74 -18.09
C ARG A 259 8.49 16.71 -17.11
N GLU A 260 8.79 17.97 -17.25
CA GLU A 260 8.23 19.06 -16.42
C GLU A 260 6.72 19.21 -16.61
N ASP A 261 6.25 19.10 -17.87
CA ASP A 261 4.83 19.19 -18.21
C ASP A 261 4.00 18.08 -17.54
N LEU A 262 4.50 16.85 -17.56
CA LEU A 262 3.86 15.71 -16.89
C LEU A 262 3.90 15.88 -15.36
N TYR A 263 5.03 16.37 -14.80
CA TYR A 263 5.14 16.61 -13.37
C TYR A 263 4.04 17.53 -12.85
N TYR A 264 3.83 18.70 -13.47
CA TYR A 264 2.77 19.62 -13.08
C TYR A 264 1.36 19.04 -13.30
N ARG A 265 1.20 18.16 -14.27
CA ARG A 265 -0.08 17.52 -14.56
C ARG A 265 -0.44 16.43 -13.53
N LEU A 266 0.54 15.75 -12.96
CA LEU A 266 0.37 14.70 -11.93
C LEU A 266 0.33 15.25 -10.51
N ASN A 267 1.15 16.23 -10.21
CA ASN A 267 1.38 16.73 -8.84
C ASN A 267 0.38 17.82 -8.45
N VAL A 268 -0.94 17.54 -8.61
CA VAL A 268 -2.01 18.45 -8.21
C VAL A 268 -2.28 18.35 -6.70
N ILE A 269 -2.43 17.13 -6.19
CA ILE A 269 -2.60 16.84 -4.76
C ILE A 269 -1.56 15.81 -4.37
N GLN A 270 -0.65 16.18 -3.46
CA GLN A 270 0.37 15.28 -2.96
C GLN A 270 -0.01 14.73 -1.58
N LEU A 271 0.03 13.40 -1.45
CA LEU A 271 -0.11 12.70 -0.18
C LEU A 271 1.23 12.03 0.18
N ARG A 272 1.79 12.41 1.33
CA ARG A 272 2.99 11.74 1.86
C ARG A 272 2.57 10.60 2.78
N VAL A 273 3.07 9.39 2.48
CA VAL A 273 2.93 8.23 3.37
C VAL A 273 4.15 8.19 4.29
N PRO A 274 3.97 8.31 5.61
CA PRO A 274 5.10 8.31 6.53
C PRO A 274 5.78 6.93 6.56
N PRO A 275 7.11 6.86 6.71
CA PRO A 275 7.81 5.60 6.94
C PRO A 275 7.49 5.08 8.35
N LEU A 276 7.57 3.75 8.52
CA LEU A 276 7.14 3.07 9.75
C LEU A 276 7.87 3.56 11.02
N ARG A 277 9.12 4.00 10.88
CA ARG A 277 9.91 4.58 11.97
C ARG A 277 9.35 5.90 12.52
N GLU A 278 8.54 6.64 11.74
CA GLU A 278 7.87 7.88 12.16
C GLU A 278 6.56 7.62 12.95
N HIS A 279 6.07 6.37 12.97
CA HIS A 279 4.84 5.99 13.69
C HIS A 279 4.93 4.60 14.34
N LYS A 280 5.98 4.38 15.11
CA LYS A 280 6.28 3.08 15.77
C LYS A 280 5.17 2.59 16.72
N GLU A 281 4.35 3.49 17.23
CA GLU A 281 3.19 3.15 18.05
C GLU A 281 2.15 2.29 17.30
N ASP A 282 2.11 2.38 15.97
CA ASP A 282 1.19 1.60 15.15
C ASP A 282 1.71 0.18 14.86
N ILE A 283 2.99 -0.10 15.11
CA ILE A 283 3.60 -1.42 14.88
C ILE A 283 2.80 -2.52 15.58
N ALA A 284 2.37 -2.27 16.82
CA ALA A 284 1.58 -3.23 17.59
C ALA A 284 0.31 -3.64 16.83
N GLN A 285 -0.45 -2.67 16.33
CA GLN A 285 -1.71 -2.92 15.64
C GLN A 285 -1.48 -3.57 14.26
N ILE A 286 -0.46 -3.12 13.53
CA ILE A 286 -0.12 -3.66 12.20
C ILE A 286 0.36 -5.10 12.31
N ALA A 287 1.29 -5.37 13.24
CA ALA A 287 1.88 -6.69 13.44
C ALA A 287 0.84 -7.70 13.97
N ASP A 288 0.06 -7.29 14.97
CA ASP A 288 -0.94 -8.13 15.58
C ASP A 288 -2.07 -8.47 14.58
N GLY A 289 -2.52 -7.49 13.81
CA GLY A 289 -3.50 -7.69 12.75
C GLY A 289 -3.04 -8.67 11.64
N TYR A 290 -1.74 -8.70 11.35
CA TYR A 290 -1.15 -9.70 10.46
C TYR A 290 -1.07 -11.08 11.13
N TRP A 291 -0.60 -11.12 12.38
CA TRP A 291 -0.35 -12.36 13.14
C TRP A 291 -1.62 -13.15 13.44
N ILE A 292 -2.69 -12.47 13.87
CA ILE A 292 -4.00 -13.09 14.17
C ILE A 292 -4.56 -13.83 12.96
N LYS A 293 -4.42 -13.26 11.76
CA LYS A 293 -4.93 -13.88 10.54
C LYS A 293 -4.32 -15.26 10.27
N GLN A 294 -3.06 -15.47 10.69
CA GLN A 294 -2.33 -16.73 10.49
C GLN A 294 -2.43 -17.68 11.68
N HIS A 295 -2.32 -17.15 12.90
CA HIS A 295 -2.17 -17.96 14.13
C HIS A 295 -3.39 -17.98 15.02
N ARG A 296 -4.43 -17.16 14.74
CA ARG A 296 -5.65 -17.02 15.56
C ARG A 296 -5.36 -16.71 17.03
N ARG A 297 -4.22 -16.06 17.32
CA ARG A 297 -3.80 -15.60 18.64
C ARG A 297 -3.04 -14.29 18.50
N HIS A 298 -3.08 -13.49 19.55
CA HIS A 298 -2.33 -12.24 19.64
C HIS A 298 -0.84 -12.49 19.82
N LEU A 299 -0.04 -11.50 19.42
CA LEU A 299 1.37 -11.42 19.79
C LEU A 299 1.48 -11.14 21.30
N ALA A 300 2.47 -11.75 21.96
CA ALA A 300 2.77 -11.43 23.34
C ALA A 300 3.33 -9.98 23.48
N PRO A 301 3.08 -9.29 24.60
CA PRO A 301 3.57 -7.92 24.80
C PRO A 301 5.08 -7.79 24.59
N GLU A 302 5.88 -8.76 25.03
CA GLU A 302 7.33 -8.77 24.87
C GLU A 302 7.75 -8.85 23.39
N GLN A 303 6.98 -9.59 22.57
CA GLN A 303 7.22 -9.68 21.13
C GLN A 303 6.93 -8.35 20.44
N ILE A 304 5.86 -7.65 20.84
CA ILE A 304 5.50 -6.33 20.33
C ILE A 304 6.57 -5.30 20.67
N GLU A 305 7.05 -5.29 21.92
CA GLU A 305 8.11 -4.35 22.33
C GLU A 305 9.43 -4.62 21.58
N ALA A 306 9.79 -5.88 21.35
CA ALA A 306 10.95 -6.21 20.54
C ALA A 306 10.82 -5.66 19.10
N LEU A 307 9.62 -5.76 18.47
CA LEU A 307 9.36 -5.22 17.14
C LEU A 307 9.54 -3.70 17.07
N LYS A 308 9.18 -2.95 18.12
CA LYS A 308 9.29 -1.49 18.15
C LYS A 308 10.73 -0.97 18.21
N LEU A 309 11.70 -1.82 18.58
CA LEU A 309 13.12 -1.43 18.71
C LEU A 309 13.84 -1.29 17.37
N TYR A 310 13.22 -1.69 16.27
CA TYR A 310 13.81 -1.65 14.93
C TYR A 310 13.22 -0.52 14.08
N ASP A 311 13.99 0.01 13.12
CA ASP A 311 13.58 1.18 12.33
C ASP A 311 12.95 0.83 10.98
N TYR A 312 12.99 -0.43 10.59
CA TYR A 312 12.37 -0.96 9.37
C TYR A 312 12.69 -0.15 8.11
N PRO A 313 13.93 -0.19 7.57
CA PRO A 313 14.24 0.48 6.31
C PRO A 313 13.36 0.02 5.13
N GLY A 314 12.86 -1.22 5.15
CA GLY A 314 11.86 -1.75 4.23
C GLY A 314 10.41 -1.55 4.67
N ASN A 315 10.17 -0.76 5.74
CA ASN A 315 8.86 -0.38 6.25
C ASN A 315 7.93 -1.56 6.57
N VAL A 316 6.64 -1.45 6.29
CA VAL A 316 5.61 -2.47 6.58
C VAL A 316 5.89 -3.79 5.84
N ARG A 317 6.48 -3.72 4.63
CA ARG A 317 6.86 -4.93 3.88
C ARG A 317 7.91 -5.74 4.64
N GLU A 318 8.91 -5.08 5.20
CA GLU A 318 9.95 -5.72 6.00
C GLU A 318 9.39 -6.27 7.32
N LEU A 319 8.52 -5.52 7.99
CA LEU A 319 7.82 -6.01 9.19
C LEU A 319 7.06 -7.32 8.89
N PHE A 320 6.32 -7.39 7.79
CA PHE A 320 5.60 -8.61 7.40
C PHE A 320 6.54 -9.77 7.07
N ASN A 321 7.66 -9.51 6.40
CA ASN A 321 8.67 -10.55 6.12
C ASN A 321 9.28 -11.12 7.41
N ILE A 322 9.53 -10.26 8.42
CA ILE A 322 10.02 -10.70 9.74
C ILE A 322 8.98 -11.56 10.45
N LEU A 323 7.70 -11.15 10.43
CA LEU A 323 6.61 -11.91 11.03
C LEU A 323 6.39 -13.26 10.31
N GLU A 324 6.47 -13.28 8.99
CA GLU A 324 6.38 -14.50 8.20
C GLU A 324 7.53 -15.47 8.53
N ARG A 325 8.75 -14.94 8.61
CA ARG A 325 9.91 -15.73 9.04
C ARG A 325 9.73 -16.30 10.45
N ALA A 326 9.24 -15.48 11.41
CA ALA A 326 8.94 -15.95 12.76
C ALA A 326 7.89 -17.05 12.76
N SER A 327 6.86 -16.93 11.91
CA SER A 327 5.79 -17.90 11.76
C SER A 327 6.30 -19.23 11.20
N VAL A 328 7.01 -19.18 10.07
CA VAL A 328 7.48 -20.39 9.36
C VAL A 328 8.53 -21.17 10.16
N LEU A 329 9.41 -20.44 10.87
CA LEU A 329 10.47 -21.04 11.68
C LEU A 329 10.08 -21.24 13.15
N GLU A 330 8.81 -20.99 13.51
CA GLU A 330 8.26 -21.13 14.87
C GLU A 330 9.08 -20.37 15.94
N ILE A 331 9.66 -19.22 15.56
CA ILE A 331 10.50 -18.40 16.44
C ILE A 331 9.61 -17.65 17.43
N THR A 332 9.84 -17.85 18.72
CA THR A 332 9.15 -17.18 19.82
C THR A 332 9.92 -15.97 20.37
N ASP A 333 11.25 -16.00 20.30
CA ASP A 333 12.14 -14.91 20.75
C ASP A 333 12.34 -13.88 19.62
N PHE A 334 11.50 -12.85 19.62
CA PHE A 334 11.56 -11.78 18.63
C PHE A 334 12.74 -10.83 18.85
N SER A 335 13.28 -10.74 20.07
CA SER A 335 14.47 -9.93 20.33
C SER A 335 15.68 -10.49 19.60
N LYS A 336 15.86 -11.82 19.66
CA LYS A 336 16.93 -12.51 18.92
C LYS A 336 16.69 -12.42 17.41
N LEU A 337 15.45 -12.63 16.95
CA LEU A 337 15.09 -12.53 15.54
C LEU A 337 15.43 -11.16 14.95
N ILE A 338 15.11 -10.07 15.67
CA ILE A 338 15.39 -8.70 15.24
C ILE A 338 16.91 -8.44 15.25
N ALA A 339 17.66 -8.94 16.23
CA ALA A 339 19.11 -8.79 16.27
C ALA A 339 19.78 -9.47 15.05
N GLU A 340 19.42 -10.73 14.78
CA GLU A 340 19.89 -11.47 13.61
C GLU A 340 19.51 -10.78 12.29
N HIS A 341 18.26 -10.28 12.19
CA HIS A 341 17.79 -9.56 11.01
C HIS A 341 18.58 -8.27 10.77
N ARG A 342 18.90 -7.52 11.82
CA ARG A 342 19.73 -6.31 11.77
C ARG A 342 21.14 -6.60 11.27
N GLU A 343 21.78 -7.67 11.75
CA GLU A 343 23.10 -8.10 11.28
C GLU A 343 23.09 -8.46 9.78
N MET A 344 22.07 -9.23 9.35
CA MET A 344 21.90 -9.58 7.93
C MET A 344 21.65 -8.33 7.07
N SER A 345 20.81 -7.42 7.52
CA SER A 345 20.49 -6.19 6.77
C SER A 345 21.68 -5.25 6.68
N SER A 346 22.50 -5.15 7.73
CA SER A 346 23.71 -4.33 7.72
C SER A 346 24.77 -4.86 6.74
N SER A 347 24.80 -6.17 6.49
CA SER A 347 25.71 -6.77 5.51
C SER A 347 25.24 -6.58 4.04
N LEU A 348 23.93 -6.29 3.83
CA LEU A 348 23.36 -6.07 2.50
C LEU A 348 23.43 -4.61 2.04
N VAL A 349 23.58 -3.67 2.96
CA VAL A 349 23.90 -2.29 2.60
C VAL A 349 25.37 -2.30 2.20
N PRO A 350 25.72 -2.08 0.91
CA PRO A 350 27.10 -1.79 0.60
C PRO A 350 27.50 -0.66 1.52
N HIS A 351 28.59 -0.80 2.27
CA HIS A 351 29.25 0.36 2.84
C HIS A 351 29.58 1.24 1.63
N TYR A 352 28.65 2.14 1.30
CA TYR A 352 28.96 3.28 0.48
C TYR A 352 29.89 4.13 1.36
N GLU A 353 31.13 3.77 1.37
CA GLU A 353 32.14 4.74 1.72
C GLU A 353 32.01 5.79 0.62
N PRO A 354 31.56 7.01 0.95
CA PRO A 354 31.57 8.08 -0.04
C PRO A 354 32.99 8.12 -0.59
N GLU A 355 33.12 8.05 -1.91
CA GLU A 355 34.42 8.14 -2.57
C GLU A 355 35.18 9.28 -1.89
N ILE A 356 36.29 8.94 -1.27
CA ILE A 356 37.12 9.95 -0.61
C ILE A 356 37.66 10.80 -1.77
N PRO A 357 37.36 12.10 -1.83
CA PRO A 357 37.87 12.93 -2.89
C PRO A 357 39.38 12.79 -2.98
N ASP A 358 39.94 12.75 -4.19
CA ASP A 358 41.37 12.63 -4.41
C ASP A 358 42.16 13.85 -3.91
N ASP A 359 41.51 15.01 -3.83
CA ASP A 359 42.12 16.20 -3.26
C ASP A 359 42.04 16.19 -1.71
N PHE A 360 43.15 16.54 -1.10
CA PHE A 360 43.30 16.52 0.35
C PHE A 360 42.29 17.41 1.08
N GLU A 361 41.94 18.54 0.53
CA GLU A 361 41.08 19.52 1.22
C GLU A 361 39.64 19.05 1.30
N SER A 362 39.11 18.52 0.19
CA SER A 362 37.75 17.90 0.13
C SER A 362 37.69 16.62 0.96
N ALA A 363 38.73 15.81 0.94
CA ALA A 363 38.84 14.61 1.79
C ALA A 363 38.87 14.96 3.28
N ALA A 364 39.62 15.98 3.67
CA ALA A 364 39.69 16.47 5.05
C ALA A 364 38.34 17.03 5.51
N ARG A 365 37.64 17.79 4.67
CA ARG A 365 36.29 18.31 4.96
C ARG A 365 35.29 17.18 5.20
N LEU A 366 35.27 16.20 4.32
CA LEU A 366 34.40 15.03 4.44
C LEU A 366 34.65 14.30 5.76
N HIS A 367 35.91 14.08 6.11
CA HIS A 367 36.32 13.42 7.33
C HIS A 367 35.92 14.24 8.60
N VAL A 368 36.14 15.55 8.59
CA VAL A 368 35.74 16.42 9.70
C VAL A 368 34.22 16.43 9.87
N LYS A 369 33.43 16.52 8.80
CA LYS A 369 31.95 16.45 8.85
C LYS A 369 31.48 15.10 9.41
N ARG A 370 32.12 13.98 9.02
CA ARG A 370 31.79 12.63 9.53
C ARG A 370 32.06 12.52 11.03
N VAL A 371 33.23 12.99 11.51
CA VAL A 371 33.56 12.94 12.93
C VAL A 371 32.69 13.89 13.75
N TYR A 372 32.35 15.06 13.20
CA TYR A 372 31.41 16.00 13.84
C TYR A 372 30.02 15.41 14.02
N ALA A 373 29.48 14.73 13.01
CA ALA A 373 28.22 14.01 13.10
C ALA A 373 28.29 12.86 14.12
N LYS A 374 29.40 12.11 14.17
CA LYS A 374 29.60 11.02 15.12
C LYS A 374 29.55 11.46 16.60
N TYR A 375 29.88 12.70 16.87
CA TYR A 375 29.83 13.31 18.21
C TYR A 375 28.66 14.29 18.38
N ASP A 376 27.54 14.06 17.69
CA ASP A 376 26.28 14.82 17.79
C ASP A 376 26.47 16.34 17.70
N GLY A 377 27.36 16.80 16.83
CA GLY A 377 27.62 18.21 16.65
C GLY A 377 28.46 18.87 17.74
N ASN A 378 29.13 18.10 18.58
CA ASN A 378 29.95 18.62 19.67
C ASN A 378 31.38 18.98 19.23
N LEU A 379 31.61 20.27 18.96
CA LEU A 379 32.88 20.83 18.49
C LEU A 379 34.06 20.44 19.38
N THR A 380 33.88 20.38 20.71
CA THR A 380 34.96 20.08 21.64
C THR A 380 35.38 18.64 21.54
N LYS A 381 34.43 17.69 21.51
CA LYS A 381 34.71 16.27 21.36
C LYS A 381 35.30 15.97 19.98
N THR A 382 34.78 16.62 18.93
CA THR A 382 35.28 16.49 17.56
C THR A 382 36.72 16.98 17.44
N SER A 383 37.03 18.15 18.00
CA SER A 383 38.37 18.73 18.03
C SER A 383 39.36 17.79 18.71
N ALA A 384 39.00 17.23 19.87
CA ALA A 384 39.84 16.28 20.60
C ALA A 384 40.05 14.97 19.81
N ALA A 385 39.00 14.45 19.17
CA ALA A 385 39.07 13.21 18.37
C ALA A 385 39.93 13.36 17.12
N LEU A 386 39.89 14.51 16.47
CA LEU A 386 40.65 14.80 15.26
C LEU A 386 42.08 15.32 15.54
N GLY A 387 42.38 15.67 16.77
CA GLY A 387 43.66 16.32 17.12
C GLY A 387 43.82 17.71 16.48
N LEU A 388 42.69 18.38 16.11
CA LEU A 388 42.67 19.69 15.45
C LEU A 388 42.19 20.79 16.40
N ALA A 389 42.66 22.02 16.21
CA ALA A 389 42.12 23.16 16.92
C ALA A 389 40.66 23.40 16.59
N ARG A 390 39.84 23.87 17.56
CA ARG A 390 38.39 24.13 17.34
C ARG A 390 38.12 25.06 16.16
N ASN A 391 38.91 26.09 15.95
CA ASN A 391 38.79 27.04 14.84
C ASN A 391 39.05 26.34 13.49
N THR A 392 39.99 25.38 13.45
CA THR A 392 40.26 24.58 12.24
C THR A 392 39.08 23.67 11.91
N VAL A 393 38.49 23.00 12.93
CA VAL A 393 37.29 22.18 12.75
C VAL A 393 36.14 23.04 12.22
N LYS A 394 35.95 24.25 12.81
CA LYS A 394 34.89 25.17 12.41
C LYS A 394 35.06 25.66 10.96
N LYS A 395 36.29 25.96 10.54
CA LYS A 395 36.61 26.32 9.16
C LYS A 395 36.17 25.22 8.17
N TYR A 396 36.48 23.96 8.45
CA TYR A 396 36.09 22.83 7.60
C TYR A 396 34.58 22.53 7.59
N LEU A 397 33.81 23.04 8.56
CA LEU A 397 32.36 22.88 8.62
C LEU A 397 31.60 24.01 7.88
N GLU A 398 32.17 25.21 7.84
CA GLU A 398 31.53 26.44 7.30
C GLU A 398 31.79 26.63 5.78
N GLU A 399 32.86 26.06 5.25
CA GLU A 399 33.20 26.03 3.81
C GLU A 399 32.71 24.70 3.16
#